data_8973be7ffd0dd9f4bc38118e9461f57a
#
_entry.id   8973be7ffd0dd9f4bc38118e9461f57a
#
_cell.length_a   1.000
_cell.length_b   1.000
_cell.length_c   1.000
_cell.angle_alpha   90.00
_cell.angle_beta   90.00
_cell.angle_gamma   90.00
#
_symmetry.space_group_name_H-M   'P 1'
#
loop_
_entity.id
_entity.type
_entity.pdbx_description
1 polymer ?
#
loop_
_entity_poly.entity_id
_entity_poly.type
_entity_poly.pdbx_seq_one_letter_code
_entity_poly.pdbx_strand_id
1 'polypeptide(L)'
;MIAQIAVALSLTFLAPAAAQADLVLPGTGGMKYHEKSGDPVRLTAYGLGTKHTYLRPATGDAFTWQKSLSEASVSPDGRLTAGVPSSYRAGFDSLIVTDRTTGKTARIRTVKKPMTASYASWSRDGRKVALTVEQKTGGTWQVLGFTVVDVRAGTASTVRVAGLPRRAGFWWSPDGNLVTMFGTGLRVYRPSDGTVLRTYTNVGLPTGPEDSYAPSGKRLTTWCPSRFKEQVCLVDLATGAIAQRVAVKPEALFGWWDDGHLIAVMPVKGGYRLSVLDLTGRTTRVLADVPAATWAAELWVSFARTRVS
;
A
#
# COMPACT_ATOMS: atom_id res chain seq x y z
N MET A 1 63.84 -34.15 -11.84
CA MET A 1 62.86 -33.22 -11.22
C MET A 1 61.69 -33.07 -12.20
N ILE A 2 60.57 -33.69 -11.89
CA ILE A 2 59.34 -33.65 -12.72
C ILE A 2 58.39 -32.69 -12.02
N ALA A 3 58.09 -31.54 -12.68
CA ALA A 3 57.14 -30.56 -12.17
C ALA A 3 55.72 -31.02 -12.49
N GLN A 4 54.88 -31.26 -11.49
CA GLN A 4 53.43 -31.50 -11.63
C GLN A 4 52.73 -30.16 -11.72
N ILE A 5 52.06 -29.91 -12.86
CA ILE A 5 51.14 -28.77 -13.06
C ILE A 5 49.78 -29.19 -12.58
N ALA A 6 49.29 -28.61 -11.48
CA ALA A 6 47.91 -28.77 -11.02
C ALA A 6 47.01 -27.81 -11.76
N VAL A 7 46.10 -28.32 -12.60
CA VAL A 7 45.04 -27.55 -13.25
C VAL A 7 43.87 -27.47 -12.29
N ALA A 8 43.60 -26.29 -11.75
CA ALA A 8 42.41 -26.02 -10.95
C ALA A 8 41.21 -25.78 -11.87
N LEU A 9 40.26 -26.72 -11.91
CA LEU A 9 38.96 -26.55 -12.58
C LEU A 9 38.05 -25.66 -11.68
N SER A 10 37.81 -24.43 -12.10
CA SER A 10 36.83 -23.54 -11.47
C SER A 10 35.42 -23.92 -11.93
N LEU A 11 34.65 -24.60 -11.09
CA LEU A 11 33.23 -24.84 -11.30
C LEU A 11 32.48 -23.53 -11.03
N THR A 12 32.09 -22.82 -12.10
CA THR A 12 31.13 -21.73 -12.03
C THR A 12 29.72 -22.32 -11.82
N PHE A 13 29.22 -22.25 -10.60
CA PHE A 13 27.80 -22.51 -10.31
C PHE A 13 26.95 -21.39 -10.94
N LEU A 14 26.30 -21.67 -12.07
CA LEU A 14 25.23 -20.85 -12.59
C LEU A 14 24.05 -20.95 -11.61
N ALA A 15 23.78 -19.87 -10.86
CA ALA A 15 22.57 -19.80 -10.06
C ALA A 15 21.33 -19.99 -10.98
N PRO A 16 20.38 -20.84 -10.61
CA PRO A 16 19.18 -21.05 -11.42
C PRO A 16 18.46 -19.69 -11.59
N ALA A 17 18.08 -19.38 -12.84
CA ALA A 17 17.29 -18.19 -13.12
C ALA A 17 16.00 -18.23 -12.28
N ALA A 18 15.72 -17.14 -11.55
CA ALA A 18 14.52 -17.05 -10.73
C ALA A 18 13.27 -17.32 -11.60
N ALA A 19 12.47 -18.31 -11.21
CA ALA A 19 11.25 -18.67 -11.95
C ALA A 19 10.32 -17.44 -11.99
N GLN A 20 9.88 -17.08 -13.21
CA GLN A 20 8.92 -16.01 -13.43
C GLN A 20 7.52 -16.64 -13.54
N ALA A 21 6.54 -16.04 -12.86
CA ALA A 21 5.13 -16.40 -12.99
C ALA A 21 4.32 -15.23 -13.53
N ASP A 22 3.49 -15.49 -14.54
CA ASP A 22 2.53 -14.53 -15.06
C ASP A 22 1.19 -14.73 -14.37
N LEU A 23 0.82 -13.80 -13.49
CA LEU A 23 -0.46 -13.84 -12.80
C LEU A 23 -1.51 -13.09 -13.62
N VAL A 24 -2.50 -13.80 -14.11
CA VAL A 24 -3.65 -13.19 -14.79
C VAL A 24 -4.54 -12.49 -13.78
N LEU A 25 -4.87 -11.21 -14.02
CA LEU A 25 -5.73 -10.41 -13.17
C LEU A 25 -7.16 -10.36 -13.75
N PRO A 26 -8.13 -11.11 -13.19
CA PRO A 26 -9.51 -11.13 -13.68
C PRO A 26 -10.15 -9.74 -13.71
N GLY A 27 -10.99 -9.46 -14.71
CA GLY A 27 -11.71 -8.18 -14.86
C GLY A 27 -10.88 -7.02 -15.40
N THR A 28 -9.60 -7.20 -15.68
CA THR A 28 -8.67 -6.12 -16.10
C THR A 28 -8.38 -6.12 -17.61
N GLY A 29 -9.19 -6.76 -18.43
CA GLY A 29 -8.95 -6.81 -19.88
C GLY A 29 -7.70 -7.58 -20.29
N GLY A 30 -7.29 -8.57 -19.46
CA GLY A 30 -6.15 -9.44 -19.76
C GLY A 30 -4.80 -8.97 -19.18
N MET A 31 -4.80 -8.03 -18.25
CA MET A 31 -3.57 -7.62 -17.55
C MET A 31 -2.90 -8.82 -16.87
N LYS A 32 -1.59 -8.94 -17.06
CA LYS A 32 -0.74 -9.93 -16.42
C LYS A 32 0.29 -9.25 -15.53
N TYR A 33 0.39 -9.72 -14.30
CA TYR A 33 1.42 -9.28 -13.38
C TYR A 33 2.59 -10.27 -13.38
N HIS A 34 3.80 -9.77 -13.63
CA HIS A 34 5.03 -10.54 -13.77
C HIS A 34 5.75 -10.68 -12.42
N GLU A 35 5.44 -11.73 -11.68
CA GLU A 35 6.08 -12.04 -10.39
C GLU A 35 7.34 -12.91 -10.61
N LYS A 36 8.38 -12.67 -9.82
CA LYS A 36 9.58 -13.53 -9.76
C LYS A 36 9.78 -14.07 -8.36
N SER A 37 10.33 -15.27 -8.28
CA SER A 37 10.83 -15.80 -7.01
C SER A 37 11.91 -14.86 -6.45
N GLY A 38 11.81 -14.53 -5.16
CA GLY A 38 12.71 -13.58 -4.51
C GLY A 38 12.30 -12.10 -4.59
N ASP A 39 11.15 -11.79 -5.19
CA ASP A 39 10.62 -10.42 -5.15
C ASP A 39 10.40 -9.98 -3.70
N PRO A 40 10.80 -8.75 -3.31
CA PRO A 40 10.67 -8.26 -1.94
C PRO A 40 9.23 -7.92 -1.56
N VAL A 41 8.34 -7.86 -2.55
CA VAL A 41 6.91 -7.67 -2.36
C VAL A 41 6.13 -8.64 -3.25
N ARG A 42 4.94 -9.01 -2.80
CA ARG A 42 4.01 -9.89 -3.50
C ARG A 42 2.69 -9.17 -3.71
N LEU A 43 2.14 -9.21 -4.93
CA LEU A 43 0.80 -8.69 -5.19
C LEU A 43 -0.23 -9.57 -4.48
N THR A 44 -0.99 -9.00 -3.55
CA THR A 44 -1.93 -9.73 -2.69
C THR A 44 -3.39 -9.39 -2.92
N ALA A 45 -3.66 -8.16 -3.34
CA ALA A 45 -5.00 -7.71 -3.69
C ALA A 45 -4.93 -6.66 -4.80
N TYR A 46 -6.01 -6.50 -5.53
CA TYR A 46 -6.25 -5.38 -6.44
C TYR A 46 -7.75 -5.16 -6.59
N GLY A 47 -8.11 -4.02 -7.14
CA GLY A 47 -9.50 -3.74 -7.45
C GLY A 47 -9.68 -2.72 -8.56
N LEU A 48 -10.95 -2.58 -8.98
CA LEU A 48 -11.40 -1.61 -9.95
C LEU A 48 -12.48 -0.76 -9.29
N GLY A 49 -12.13 0.47 -8.90
CA GLY A 49 -12.94 1.31 -8.04
C GLY A 49 -13.25 0.63 -6.71
N THR A 50 -14.46 0.92 -6.17
CA THR A 50 -14.95 0.31 -4.92
C THR A 50 -15.86 -0.90 -5.15
N LYS A 51 -16.10 -1.32 -6.40
CA LYS A 51 -17.07 -2.37 -6.74
C LYS A 51 -16.45 -3.75 -6.94
N HIS A 52 -15.21 -3.80 -7.35
CA HIS A 52 -14.53 -5.05 -7.69
C HIS A 52 -13.21 -5.16 -6.93
N THR A 53 -13.26 -5.89 -5.84
CA THR A 53 -12.08 -6.22 -5.02
C THR A 53 -11.71 -7.68 -5.25
N TYR A 54 -10.46 -7.93 -5.62
CA TYR A 54 -9.91 -9.26 -5.86
C TYR A 54 -8.81 -9.56 -4.86
N LEU A 55 -8.81 -10.76 -4.33
CA LEU A 55 -7.87 -11.21 -3.32
C LEU A 55 -7.15 -12.47 -3.80
N ARG A 56 -5.82 -12.49 -3.64
CA ARG A 56 -5.01 -13.68 -3.88
C ARG A 56 -5.09 -14.59 -2.66
N PRO A 57 -5.30 -15.92 -2.80
CA PRO A 57 -5.29 -16.85 -1.69
C PRO A 57 -3.90 -16.94 -1.03
N ALA A 58 -3.82 -17.50 0.19
CA ALA A 58 -2.54 -17.71 0.88
C ALA A 58 -1.61 -18.64 0.08
N THR A 59 -2.20 -19.65 -0.53
CA THR A 59 -1.53 -20.63 -1.42
C THR A 59 -2.16 -20.55 -2.80
N GLY A 60 -1.31 -20.51 -3.85
CA GLY A 60 -1.76 -20.40 -5.24
C GLY A 60 -1.76 -18.96 -5.78
N ASP A 61 -2.19 -18.83 -7.03
CA ASP A 61 -1.98 -17.64 -7.86
C ASP A 61 -3.27 -17.06 -8.44
N ALA A 62 -4.41 -17.73 -8.28
CA ALA A 62 -5.69 -17.30 -8.82
C ALA A 62 -6.36 -16.28 -7.89
N PHE A 63 -6.59 -15.07 -8.40
CA PHE A 63 -7.33 -14.04 -7.67
C PHE A 63 -8.82 -14.33 -7.65
N THR A 64 -9.45 -14.14 -6.49
CA THR A 64 -10.88 -14.40 -6.29
C THR A 64 -11.62 -13.10 -5.99
N TRP A 65 -12.72 -12.84 -6.70
CA TRP A 65 -13.57 -11.68 -6.47
C TRP A 65 -14.27 -11.74 -5.12
N GLN A 66 -14.16 -10.68 -4.34
CA GLN A 66 -14.75 -10.50 -3.03
C GLN A 66 -16.03 -9.67 -3.13
N LYS A 67 -17.15 -10.30 -3.54
CA LYS A 67 -18.43 -9.61 -3.86
C LYS A 67 -18.99 -8.73 -2.74
N SER A 68 -18.70 -9.02 -1.48
CA SER A 68 -19.24 -8.33 -0.32
C SER A 68 -18.32 -7.26 0.26
N LEU A 69 -17.12 -7.09 -0.31
CA LEU A 69 -16.12 -6.14 0.17
C LEU A 69 -15.95 -4.99 -0.82
N SER A 70 -15.89 -3.76 -0.32
CA SER A 70 -15.50 -2.58 -1.09
C SER A 70 -13.99 -2.47 -1.23
N GLU A 71 -13.25 -2.98 -0.24
CA GLU A 71 -11.79 -3.05 -0.25
C GLU A 71 -11.28 -4.21 0.61
N ALA A 72 -10.07 -4.66 0.34
CA ALA A 72 -9.37 -5.63 1.16
C ALA A 72 -7.86 -5.43 1.08
N SER A 73 -7.18 -5.64 2.20
CA SER A 73 -5.71 -5.63 2.27
C SER A 73 -5.21 -6.81 3.09
N VAL A 74 -4.00 -7.27 2.79
CA VAL A 74 -3.35 -8.40 3.48
C VAL A 74 -2.35 -7.86 4.49
N SER A 75 -2.31 -8.48 5.69
CA SER A 75 -1.35 -8.12 6.73
C SER A 75 0.10 -8.29 6.25
N PRO A 76 1.06 -7.53 6.81
CA PRO A 76 2.47 -7.59 6.40
C PRO A 76 3.09 -8.98 6.48
N ASP A 77 2.59 -9.84 7.37
CA ASP A 77 3.04 -11.23 7.50
C ASP A 77 2.33 -12.20 6.53
N GLY A 78 1.39 -11.70 5.72
CA GLY A 78 0.63 -12.47 4.76
C GLY A 78 -0.46 -13.37 5.36
N ARG A 79 -0.65 -13.39 6.67
CA ARG A 79 -1.51 -14.33 7.39
C ARG A 79 -2.97 -13.91 7.46
N LEU A 80 -3.23 -12.63 7.63
CA LEU A 80 -4.58 -12.10 7.82
C LEU A 80 -5.00 -11.25 6.63
N THR A 81 -6.30 -11.15 6.41
CA THR A 81 -6.91 -10.16 5.51
C THR A 81 -7.82 -9.25 6.32
N ALA A 82 -7.74 -7.95 6.09
CA ALA A 82 -8.71 -6.96 6.52
C ALA A 82 -9.60 -6.58 5.33
N GLY A 83 -10.90 -6.75 5.46
CA GLY A 83 -11.88 -6.41 4.44
C GLY A 83 -12.93 -5.44 4.98
N VAL A 84 -13.22 -4.38 4.23
CA VAL A 84 -14.30 -3.45 4.53
C VAL A 84 -15.55 -3.87 3.75
N PRO A 85 -16.64 -4.22 4.44
CA PRO A 85 -17.88 -4.58 3.76
C PRO A 85 -18.48 -3.40 3.00
N SER A 86 -19.15 -3.66 1.88
CA SER A 86 -19.85 -2.65 1.09
C SER A 86 -21.15 -2.15 1.74
N SER A 87 -21.55 -2.69 2.90
CA SER A 87 -22.80 -2.31 3.58
C SER A 87 -22.72 -2.45 5.10
N TYR A 88 -23.52 -1.62 5.79
CA TYR A 88 -23.72 -1.71 7.24
C TYR A 88 -24.41 -3.01 7.65
N ARG A 89 -24.09 -3.49 8.85
CA ARG A 89 -24.83 -4.56 9.53
C ARG A 89 -25.29 -4.10 10.92
N ALA A 90 -26.60 -4.23 11.18
CA ALA A 90 -27.24 -3.78 12.42
C ALA A 90 -26.89 -2.31 12.78
N GLY A 91 -26.85 -1.42 11.80
CA GLY A 91 -26.59 0.01 11.98
C GLY A 91 -25.12 0.37 12.21
N PHE A 92 -24.19 -0.58 12.09
CA PHE A 92 -22.74 -0.36 12.23
C PHE A 92 -22.00 -0.70 10.95
N ASP A 93 -20.96 0.07 10.67
CA ASP A 93 -19.87 -0.33 9.80
C ASP A 93 -18.97 -1.32 10.52
N SER A 94 -18.11 -2.02 9.81
CA SER A 94 -17.29 -3.08 10.43
C SER A 94 -16.07 -3.40 9.58
N LEU A 95 -15.07 -3.98 10.23
CA LEU A 95 -13.95 -4.65 9.58
C LEU A 95 -14.14 -6.17 9.66
N ILE A 96 -13.97 -6.87 8.55
CA ILE A 96 -13.91 -8.33 8.51
C ILE A 96 -12.45 -8.74 8.51
N VAL A 97 -12.02 -9.45 9.54
CA VAL A 97 -10.68 -10.03 9.60
C VAL A 97 -10.78 -11.51 9.31
N THR A 98 -10.02 -12.00 8.34
CA THR A 98 -9.99 -13.41 7.93
C THR A 98 -8.59 -13.97 8.09
N ASP A 99 -8.45 -15.08 8.82
CA ASP A 99 -7.23 -15.88 8.81
C ASP A 99 -7.16 -16.65 7.49
N ARG A 100 -6.16 -16.36 6.66
CA ARG A 100 -6.04 -16.88 5.30
C ARG A 100 -5.66 -18.34 5.23
N THR A 101 -5.16 -18.90 6.34
CA THR A 101 -4.79 -20.31 6.44
C THR A 101 -6.00 -21.18 6.82
N THR A 102 -6.78 -20.71 7.80
CA THR A 102 -7.89 -21.48 8.35
C THR A 102 -9.25 -21.09 7.76
N GLY A 103 -9.34 -19.94 7.09
CA GLY A 103 -10.60 -19.36 6.59
C GLY A 103 -11.50 -18.79 7.72
N LYS A 104 -11.06 -18.84 8.98
CA LYS A 104 -11.85 -18.28 10.10
C LYS A 104 -11.96 -16.77 9.96
N THR A 105 -13.19 -16.26 10.17
CA THR A 105 -13.51 -14.84 10.05
C THR A 105 -13.99 -14.27 11.38
N ALA A 106 -13.61 -13.04 11.67
CA ALA A 106 -14.15 -12.21 12.73
C ALA A 106 -14.68 -10.91 12.15
N ARG A 107 -15.88 -10.50 12.57
CA ARG A 107 -16.45 -9.20 12.23
C ARG A 107 -16.35 -8.28 13.43
N ILE A 108 -15.60 -7.21 13.31
CA ILE A 108 -15.37 -6.22 14.35
C ILE A 108 -16.16 -4.95 13.98
N ARG A 109 -17.09 -4.53 14.85
CA ARG A 109 -17.83 -3.27 14.66
C ARG A 109 -16.88 -2.10 14.78
N THR A 110 -16.98 -1.14 13.85
CA THR A 110 -16.15 0.08 13.83
C THR A 110 -16.98 1.31 14.23
N VAL A 111 -17.68 1.91 13.28
CA VAL A 111 -18.45 3.14 13.53
C VAL A 111 -19.94 2.91 13.31
N LYS A 112 -20.76 3.74 13.97
CA LYS A 112 -22.23 3.72 13.82
C LYS A 112 -22.65 4.59 12.63
N LYS A 113 -23.64 4.11 11.86
CA LYS A 113 -24.30 4.91 10.81
C LYS A 113 -24.69 6.31 11.36
N PRO A 114 -24.50 7.42 10.61
CA PRO A 114 -24.17 7.49 9.19
C PRO A 114 -22.68 7.53 8.84
N MET A 115 -21.79 7.36 9.82
CA MET A 115 -20.33 7.31 9.57
C MET A 115 -19.94 6.01 8.87
N THR A 116 -18.92 6.09 8.01
CA THR A 116 -18.22 4.93 7.42
C THR A 116 -16.77 4.91 7.90
N ALA A 117 -16.16 3.73 7.88
CA ALA A 117 -14.75 3.53 8.19
C ALA A 117 -14.11 2.72 7.07
N SER A 118 -13.26 3.34 6.24
CA SER A 118 -12.66 2.81 5.01
C SER A 118 -11.17 3.09 4.92
N TYR A 119 -10.53 2.67 3.82
CA TYR A 119 -9.08 2.79 3.60
C TYR A 119 -8.26 2.05 4.65
N ALA A 120 -8.48 0.73 4.74
CA ALA A 120 -7.85 -0.14 5.71
C ALA A 120 -6.32 -0.20 5.53
N SER A 121 -5.58 0.29 6.52
CA SER A 121 -4.13 0.29 6.58
C SER A 121 -3.63 -0.56 7.74
N TRP A 122 -2.75 -1.53 7.48
CA TRP A 122 -2.15 -2.38 8.50
C TRP A 122 -0.96 -1.69 9.19
N SER A 123 -0.88 -1.86 10.52
CA SER A 123 0.37 -1.58 11.23
C SER A 123 1.47 -2.56 10.78
N ARG A 124 2.73 -2.15 10.82
CA ARG A 124 3.86 -2.97 10.35
C ARG A 124 4.00 -4.31 11.11
N ASP A 125 3.56 -4.35 12.35
CA ASP A 125 3.55 -5.58 13.16
C ASP A 125 2.33 -6.49 12.89
N GLY A 126 1.42 -6.07 12.03
CA GLY A 126 0.21 -6.81 11.66
C GLY A 126 -0.83 -6.96 12.79
N ARG A 127 -0.70 -6.18 13.88
CA ARG A 127 -1.60 -6.29 15.04
C ARG A 127 -2.79 -5.35 14.98
N LYS A 128 -2.67 -4.26 14.24
CA LYS A 128 -3.70 -3.22 14.18
C LYS A 128 -4.03 -2.85 12.75
N VAL A 129 -5.27 -2.41 12.56
CA VAL A 129 -5.74 -1.80 11.29
C VAL A 129 -6.27 -0.42 11.61
N ALA A 130 -5.77 0.59 10.91
CA ALA A 130 -6.35 1.92 10.91
C ALA A 130 -7.36 2.04 9.77
N LEU A 131 -8.45 2.75 10.03
CA LEU A 131 -9.48 3.08 9.06
C LEU A 131 -9.73 4.58 9.14
N THR A 132 -9.90 5.23 8.01
CA THR A 132 -10.34 6.62 7.93
C THR A 132 -11.85 6.68 8.20
N VAL A 133 -12.27 7.54 9.11
CA VAL A 133 -13.68 7.75 9.43
C VAL A 133 -14.22 8.92 8.66
N GLU A 134 -15.27 8.68 7.92
CA GLU A 134 -15.91 9.68 7.05
C GLU A 134 -17.41 9.73 7.29
N GLN A 135 -18.01 10.86 6.97
CA GLN A 135 -19.47 11.03 6.96
C GLN A 135 -19.89 11.90 5.78
N LYS A 136 -20.98 11.53 5.13
CA LYS A 136 -21.58 12.37 4.09
C LYS A 136 -22.50 13.41 4.71
N THR A 137 -22.19 14.69 4.51
CA THR A 137 -22.97 15.84 5.02
C THR A 137 -23.26 16.78 3.86
N GLY A 138 -24.55 17.06 3.60
CA GLY A 138 -24.95 17.93 2.48
C GLY A 138 -24.47 17.42 1.11
N GLY A 139 -24.45 16.09 0.91
CA GLY A 139 -23.98 15.48 -0.34
C GLY A 139 -22.45 15.32 -0.46
N THR A 140 -21.67 15.90 0.44
CA THR A 140 -20.19 15.91 0.42
C THR A 140 -19.62 15.03 1.51
N TRP A 141 -18.60 14.21 1.19
CA TRP A 141 -17.85 13.45 2.16
C TRP A 141 -16.90 14.35 2.98
N GLN A 142 -16.90 14.13 4.29
CA GLN A 142 -16.02 14.84 5.24
C GLN A 142 -15.30 13.81 6.09
N VAL A 143 -13.98 13.94 6.18
CA VAL A 143 -13.15 13.13 7.07
C VAL A 143 -13.30 13.66 8.49
N LEU A 144 -13.64 12.78 9.43
CA LEU A 144 -13.89 13.11 10.83
C LEU A 144 -12.76 12.67 11.76
N GLY A 145 -11.90 11.76 11.32
CA GLY A 145 -10.84 11.17 12.11
C GLY A 145 -10.52 9.76 11.67
N PHE A 146 -10.20 8.90 12.63
CA PHE A 146 -9.81 7.52 12.35
C PHE A 146 -10.39 6.54 13.38
N THR A 147 -10.44 5.27 12.99
CA THR A 147 -10.70 4.13 13.89
C THR A 147 -9.48 3.22 13.87
N VAL A 148 -9.01 2.82 15.05
CA VAL A 148 -7.99 1.78 15.21
C VAL A 148 -8.63 0.51 15.68
N VAL A 149 -8.46 -0.56 14.93
CA VAL A 149 -8.92 -1.91 15.27
C VAL A 149 -7.73 -2.71 15.79
N ASP A 150 -7.81 -3.20 17.02
CA ASP A 150 -6.92 -4.25 17.52
C ASP A 150 -7.48 -5.60 17.07
N VAL A 151 -6.74 -6.23 16.16
CA VAL A 151 -7.21 -7.45 15.49
C VAL A 151 -7.25 -8.64 16.43
N ARG A 152 -6.30 -8.72 17.39
CA ARG A 152 -6.24 -9.82 18.37
C ARG A 152 -7.31 -9.68 19.44
N ALA A 153 -7.51 -8.46 19.95
CA ALA A 153 -8.53 -8.19 20.97
C ALA A 153 -9.95 -8.18 20.38
N GLY A 154 -10.09 -8.00 19.05
CA GLY A 154 -11.39 -7.88 18.39
C GLY A 154 -12.11 -6.58 18.74
N THR A 155 -11.40 -5.52 19.08
CA THR A 155 -11.94 -4.23 19.55
C THR A 155 -11.58 -3.11 18.59
N ALA A 156 -12.41 -2.05 18.58
CA ALA A 156 -12.18 -0.86 17.79
C ALA A 156 -12.33 0.39 18.67
N SER A 157 -11.43 1.36 18.48
CA SER A 157 -11.47 2.67 19.12
C SER A 157 -11.48 3.75 18.05
N THR A 158 -12.43 4.69 18.14
CA THR A 158 -12.59 5.77 17.19
C THR A 158 -12.18 7.10 17.82
N VAL A 159 -11.34 7.83 17.11
CA VAL A 159 -10.85 9.15 17.52
C VAL A 159 -11.27 10.19 16.50
N ARG A 160 -11.91 11.26 16.95
CA ARG A 160 -12.22 12.42 16.12
C ARG A 160 -11.04 13.40 16.11
N VAL A 161 -10.72 13.90 14.94
CA VAL A 161 -9.63 14.88 14.74
C VAL A 161 -10.19 16.11 14.04
N ALA A 162 -9.97 17.29 14.64
CA ALA A 162 -10.44 18.55 14.07
C ALA A 162 -9.51 19.06 12.96
N GLY A 163 -10.07 19.86 12.04
CA GLY A 163 -9.30 20.59 11.03
C GLY A 163 -8.67 19.71 9.94
N LEU A 164 -9.24 18.55 9.67
CA LEU A 164 -8.77 17.64 8.61
C LEU A 164 -9.18 18.15 7.23
N PRO A 165 -8.32 17.98 6.21
CA PRO A 165 -8.69 18.17 4.81
C PRO A 165 -9.81 17.18 4.40
N ARG A 166 -10.66 17.58 3.45
CA ARG A 166 -11.77 16.74 2.97
C ARG A 166 -11.37 15.39 2.39
N ARG A 167 -10.14 15.26 1.88
CA ARG A 167 -9.59 14.05 1.27
C ARG A 167 -8.47 13.43 2.10
N ALA A 168 -8.44 13.69 3.40
CA ALA A 168 -7.47 13.07 4.29
C ALA A 168 -7.72 11.56 4.35
N GLY A 169 -6.65 10.77 4.31
CA GLY A 169 -6.67 9.36 4.65
C GLY A 169 -5.68 9.12 5.79
N PHE A 170 -5.93 8.16 6.65
CA PHE A 170 -5.03 7.81 7.75
C PHE A 170 -4.33 6.49 7.47
N TRP A 171 -3.01 6.45 7.68
CA TRP A 171 -2.20 5.24 7.59
C TRP A 171 -1.09 5.23 8.61
N TRP A 172 -0.47 4.09 8.81
CA TRP A 172 0.56 3.90 9.81
C TRP A 172 1.91 4.45 9.37
N SER A 173 2.59 5.13 10.27
CA SER A 173 4.02 5.38 10.21
C SER A 173 4.81 4.18 10.78
N PRO A 174 6.11 4.07 10.46
CA PRO A 174 6.94 2.95 10.92
C PRO A 174 7.04 2.80 12.44
N ASP A 175 6.90 3.90 13.17
CA ASP A 175 6.96 3.98 14.63
C ASP A 175 5.61 3.73 15.32
N GLY A 176 4.59 3.28 14.55
CA GLY A 176 3.29 2.91 15.09
C GLY A 176 2.36 4.09 15.41
N ASN A 177 2.64 5.26 14.85
CA ASN A 177 1.74 6.41 14.86
C ASN A 177 0.90 6.49 13.59
N LEU A 178 -0.10 7.37 13.56
CA LEU A 178 -0.93 7.58 12.37
C LEU A 178 -0.54 8.88 11.66
N VAL A 179 -0.60 8.82 10.35
CA VAL A 179 -0.23 9.96 9.49
C VAL A 179 -1.37 10.30 8.56
N THR A 180 -1.55 11.58 8.31
CA THR A 180 -2.45 12.08 7.26
C THR A 180 -1.91 13.35 6.62
N MET A 181 -2.42 13.68 5.45
CA MET A 181 -2.10 14.96 4.79
C MET A 181 -2.56 16.15 5.63
N PHE A 182 -1.77 17.23 5.63
CA PHE A 182 -2.10 18.48 6.29
C PHE A 182 -1.44 19.67 5.61
N GLY A 183 -2.26 20.62 5.10
CA GLY A 183 -1.74 21.74 4.31
C GLY A 183 -0.92 21.27 3.11
N THR A 184 0.33 21.73 3.02
CA THR A 184 1.31 21.34 1.99
C THR A 184 2.28 20.26 2.48
N GLY A 185 1.86 19.46 3.46
CA GLY A 185 2.67 18.41 4.06
C GLY A 185 1.81 17.37 4.76
N LEU A 186 2.26 16.95 5.94
CA LEU A 186 1.58 15.92 6.71
C LEU A 186 1.69 16.12 8.22
N ARG A 187 0.77 15.52 8.96
CA ARG A 187 0.78 15.43 10.43
C ARG A 187 0.83 14.02 10.91
N VAL A 188 1.54 13.83 12.01
CA VAL A 188 1.64 12.55 12.75
C VAL A 188 0.79 12.66 14.01
N TYR A 189 -0.02 11.66 14.25
CA TYR A 189 -0.96 11.61 15.37
C TYR A 189 -0.74 10.38 16.24
N ARG A 190 -0.94 10.54 17.55
CA ARG A 190 -0.99 9.42 18.47
C ARG A 190 -2.28 8.61 18.25
N PRO A 191 -2.21 7.29 18.06
CA PRO A 191 -3.38 6.47 17.75
C PRO A 191 -4.42 6.38 18.87
N SER A 192 -4.03 6.61 20.12
CA SER A 192 -4.91 6.46 21.28
C SER A 192 -5.89 7.62 21.48
N ASP A 193 -5.50 8.83 21.10
CA ASP A 193 -6.22 10.05 21.43
C ASP A 193 -6.22 11.13 20.34
N GLY A 194 -5.49 10.91 19.25
CA GLY A 194 -5.40 11.89 18.15
C GLY A 194 -4.54 13.12 18.44
N THR A 195 -3.72 13.07 19.49
CA THR A 195 -2.76 14.15 19.78
C THR A 195 -1.77 14.29 18.63
N VAL A 196 -1.56 15.52 18.15
CA VAL A 196 -0.55 15.85 17.13
C VAL A 196 0.84 15.69 17.75
N LEU A 197 1.63 14.77 17.21
CA LEU A 197 3.01 14.52 17.66
C LEU A 197 4.04 15.30 16.84
N ARG A 198 3.80 15.41 15.53
CA ARG A 198 4.71 16.09 14.61
C ARG A 198 3.95 16.66 13.41
N THR A 199 4.44 17.76 12.87
CA THR A 199 3.98 18.32 11.59
C THR A 199 5.18 18.51 10.68
N TYR A 200 5.07 18.00 9.45
CA TYR A 200 6.02 18.23 8.38
C TYR A 200 5.39 19.24 7.42
N THR A 201 6.01 20.40 7.26
CA THR A 201 5.50 21.46 6.40
C THR A 201 6.32 21.59 5.12
N ASN A 202 5.67 21.94 4.01
CA ASN A 202 6.34 22.19 2.72
C ASN A 202 7.15 21.00 2.17
N VAL A 203 6.78 19.77 2.56
CA VAL A 203 7.40 18.53 2.06
C VAL A 203 6.59 17.88 0.94
N GLY A 204 5.43 18.44 0.61
CA GLY A 204 4.50 17.89 -0.36
C GLY A 204 3.47 16.95 0.28
N LEU A 205 2.55 16.45 -0.55
CA LEU A 205 1.47 15.57 -0.11
C LEU A 205 1.94 14.11 -0.17
N PRO A 206 1.51 13.25 0.75
CA PRO A 206 1.83 11.82 0.69
C PRO A 206 1.36 11.21 -0.62
N THR A 207 2.10 10.24 -1.12
CA THR A 207 1.82 9.62 -2.43
C THR A 207 0.65 8.63 -2.43
N GLY A 208 0.21 8.20 -1.26
CA GLY A 208 -0.94 7.31 -1.09
C GLY A 208 -0.96 6.68 0.29
N PRO A 209 -2.05 5.98 0.66
CA PRO A 209 -2.17 5.31 1.95
C PRO A 209 -1.30 4.05 2.03
N GLU A 210 -0.91 3.48 0.89
CA GLU A 210 -0.18 2.24 0.84
C GLU A 210 1.32 2.52 0.78
N ASP A 211 2.01 2.10 1.84
CA ASP A 211 3.47 2.02 1.98
C ASP A 211 4.27 3.23 1.47
N SER A 212 3.79 4.45 1.78
CA SER A 212 4.53 5.68 1.48
C SER A 212 5.90 5.73 2.18
N TYR A 213 6.12 4.87 3.18
CA TYR A 213 7.37 4.77 3.91
C TYR A 213 8.28 3.68 3.35
N ALA A 214 9.56 4.00 3.20
CA ALA A 214 10.58 3.04 2.85
C ALA A 214 10.62 1.86 3.86
N PRO A 215 11.02 0.65 3.44
CA PRO A 215 11.12 -0.51 4.34
C PRO A 215 11.97 -0.25 5.59
N SER A 216 13.08 0.46 5.45
CA SER A 216 13.92 0.90 6.58
C SER A 216 13.23 1.86 7.55
N GLY A 217 12.11 2.46 7.17
CA GLY A 217 11.43 3.49 7.95
C GLY A 217 12.14 4.84 7.98
N LYS A 218 13.21 5.04 7.21
CA LYS A 218 14.00 6.28 7.22
C LYS A 218 13.48 7.36 6.29
N ARG A 219 12.75 6.99 5.24
CA ARG A 219 12.28 7.88 4.18
C ARG A 219 10.78 7.74 3.96
N LEU A 220 10.19 8.81 3.48
CA LEU A 220 8.79 8.90 3.05
C LEU A 220 8.73 9.45 1.63
N THR A 221 7.90 8.86 0.77
CA THR A 221 7.57 9.45 -0.54
C THR A 221 6.44 10.46 -0.44
N THR A 222 6.59 11.59 -1.13
CA THR A 222 5.56 12.59 -1.28
C THR A 222 5.45 13.06 -2.73
N TRP A 223 4.28 13.55 -3.12
CA TRP A 223 4.15 14.41 -4.28
C TRP A 223 4.82 15.73 -3.95
N CYS A 224 5.85 16.11 -4.70
CA CYS A 224 6.64 17.30 -4.41
C CYS A 224 5.77 18.56 -4.31
N PRO A 225 6.15 19.53 -3.49
CA PRO A 225 5.56 20.88 -3.54
C PRO A 225 5.66 21.48 -4.94
N SER A 226 4.66 22.28 -5.33
CA SER A 226 4.54 22.86 -6.68
C SER A 226 5.70 23.77 -7.13
N ARG A 227 6.55 24.21 -6.18
CA ARG A 227 7.78 24.95 -6.49
C ARG A 227 8.84 24.11 -7.21
N PHE A 228 8.72 22.78 -7.22
CA PHE A 228 9.64 21.87 -7.91
C PHE A 228 9.04 21.39 -9.22
N LYS A 229 9.92 21.12 -10.20
CA LYS A 229 9.51 20.51 -11.48
C LYS A 229 9.27 19.00 -11.37
N GLU A 230 9.99 18.35 -10.47
CA GLU A 230 9.87 16.94 -10.16
C GLU A 230 8.57 16.70 -9.42
N GLN A 231 7.94 15.56 -9.66
CA GLN A 231 6.68 15.22 -9.01
C GLN A 231 6.86 14.36 -7.76
N VAL A 232 7.97 13.63 -7.64
CA VAL A 232 8.21 12.71 -6.52
C VAL A 232 9.37 13.19 -5.67
N CYS A 233 9.10 13.40 -4.39
CA CYS A 233 10.07 13.79 -3.37
C CYS A 233 10.26 12.69 -2.34
N LEU A 234 11.49 12.55 -1.85
CA LEU A 234 11.87 11.69 -0.73
C LEU A 234 12.17 12.57 0.47
N VAL A 235 11.38 12.43 1.52
CA VAL A 235 11.55 13.15 2.79
C VAL A 235 12.34 12.28 3.74
N ASP A 236 13.40 12.81 4.30
CA ASP A 236 14.14 12.21 5.42
C ASP A 236 13.35 12.42 6.72
N LEU A 237 13.03 11.35 7.43
CA LEU A 237 12.16 11.41 8.60
C LEU A 237 12.87 11.93 9.85
N ALA A 238 14.20 11.84 9.92
CA ALA A 238 14.97 12.34 11.04
C ALA A 238 15.01 13.88 10.99
N THR A 239 15.31 14.44 9.82
CA THR A 239 15.41 15.90 9.62
C THR A 239 14.07 16.54 9.31
N GLY A 240 13.13 15.80 8.70
CA GLY A 240 11.87 16.34 8.20
C GLY A 240 12.00 17.17 6.92
N ALA A 241 13.13 17.05 6.22
CA ALA A 241 13.42 17.78 5.00
C ALA A 241 13.32 16.90 3.75
N ILE A 242 13.10 17.52 2.58
CA ILE A 242 13.22 16.83 1.30
C ILE A 242 14.71 16.55 1.06
N ALA A 243 15.09 15.28 1.12
CA ALA A 243 16.46 14.82 0.92
C ALA A 243 16.80 14.57 -0.57
N GLN A 244 15.78 14.19 -1.35
CA GLN A 244 15.97 13.86 -2.77
C GLN A 244 14.69 14.15 -3.57
N ARG A 245 14.86 14.49 -4.84
CA ARG A 245 13.78 14.62 -5.83
C ARG A 245 14.03 13.62 -6.94
N VAL A 246 13.02 12.82 -7.27
CA VAL A 246 13.11 11.79 -8.32
C VAL A 246 12.58 12.40 -9.61
N ALA A 247 13.41 12.38 -10.67
CA ALA A 247 13.12 12.99 -11.97
C ALA A 247 12.15 12.11 -12.79
N VAL A 248 10.91 11.96 -12.31
CA VAL A 248 9.88 11.13 -12.93
C VAL A 248 8.51 11.78 -12.79
N LYS A 249 7.61 11.46 -13.72
CA LYS A 249 6.20 11.91 -13.74
C LYS A 249 5.28 10.68 -13.82
N PRO A 250 5.05 9.97 -12.70
CA PRO A 250 4.14 8.84 -12.68
C PRO A 250 2.69 9.31 -12.53
N GLU A 251 1.73 8.49 -13.01
CA GLU A 251 0.31 8.69 -12.76
C GLU A 251 -0.06 8.31 -11.32
N ALA A 252 0.62 7.30 -10.75
CA ALA A 252 0.45 6.88 -9.36
C ALA A 252 1.72 6.25 -8.81
N LEU A 253 1.84 6.26 -7.47
CA LEU A 253 2.82 5.50 -6.72
C LEU A 253 2.09 4.51 -5.81
N PHE A 254 2.50 3.25 -5.85
CA PHE A 254 1.97 2.16 -5.02
C PHE A 254 2.95 1.69 -3.95
N GLY A 255 3.86 2.59 -3.53
CA GLY A 255 4.78 2.36 -2.43
C GLY A 255 6.21 2.02 -2.87
N TRP A 256 6.92 1.39 -1.96
CA TRP A 256 8.32 1.03 -2.13
C TRP A 256 8.48 -0.45 -2.51
N TRP A 257 9.27 -0.70 -3.53
CA TRP A 257 9.74 -2.05 -3.84
C TRP A 257 10.75 -2.53 -2.79
N ASP A 258 11.78 -1.74 -2.59
CA ASP A 258 12.80 -1.85 -1.54
C ASP A 258 13.31 -0.45 -1.17
N ASP A 259 14.36 -0.30 -0.36
CA ASP A 259 14.89 1.01 0.04
C ASP A 259 15.50 1.84 -1.10
N GLY A 260 15.75 1.23 -2.24
CA GLY A 260 16.32 1.87 -3.45
C GLY A 260 15.34 2.01 -4.61
N HIS A 261 14.14 1.45 -4.51
CA HIS A 261 13.21 1.40 -5.64
C HIS A 261 11.76 1.66 -5.23
N LEU A 262 11.00 2.26 -6.16
CA LEU A 262 9.58 2.59 -6.01
C LEU A 262 8.73 1.76 -6.99
N ILE A 263 7.47 1.52 -6.62
CA ILE A 263 6.46 0.94 -7.51
C ILE A 263 5.60 2.08 -8.04
N ALA A 264 5.56 2.25 -9.36
CA ALA A 264 4.88 3.37 -10.02
C ALA A 264 4.08 2.92 -11.24
N VAL A 265 3.01 3.65 -11.54
CA VAL A 265 2.31 3.55 -12.82
C VAL A 265 2.82 4.66 -13.73
N MET A 266 3.41 4.26 -14.84
CA MET A 266 4.01 5.15 -15.82
C MET A 266 3.14 5.22 -17.09
N PRO A 267 2.87 6.42 -17.62
CA PRO A 267 2.19 6.54 -18.91
C PRO A 267 3.09 6.00 -20.03
N VAL A 268 2.51 5.25 -20.95
CA VAL A 268 3.15 4.74 -22.17
C VAL A 268 2.20 4.91 -23.35
N LYS A 269 2.71 4.76 -24.59
CA LYS A 269 1.85 4.85 -25.77
C LYS A 269 0.75 3.78 -25.72
N GLY A 270 -0.50 4.20 -25.69
CA GLY A 270 -1.68 3.32 -25.72
C GLY A 270 -2.15 2.80 -24.35
N GLY A 271 -1.55 3.22 -23.23
CA GLY A 271 -1.96 2.81 -21.89
C GLY A 271 -0.98 3.21 -20.82
N TYR A 272 -0.78 2.31 -19.86
CA TYR A 272 0.10 2.53 -18.72
C TYR A 272 0.94 1.30 -18.42
N ARG A 273 1.94 1.45 -17.58
CA ARG A 273 2.82 0.37 -17.16
C ARG A 273 3.08 0.44 -15.66
N LEU A 274 2.76 -0.62 -14.95
CA LEU A 274 3.19 -0.79 -13.58
C LEU A 274 4.66 -1.21 -13.58
N SER A 275 5.51 -0.40 -12.96
CA SER A 275 6.96 -0.51 -13.06
C SER A 275 7.65 -0.35 -11.73
N VAL A 276 8.84 -0.95 -11.61
CA VAL A 276 9.81 -0.65 -10.56
C VAL A 276 10.76 0.42 -11.09
N LEU A 277 10.90 1.51 -10.33
CA LEU A 277 11.78 2.63 -10.66
C LEU A 277 12.90 2.72 -9.64
N ASP A 278 14.14 2.98 -10.08
CA ASP A 278 15.19 3.40 -9.17
C ASP A 278 14.98 4.86 -8.69
N LEU A 279 15.75 5.30 -7.71
CA LEU A 279 15.62 6.65 -7.15
C LEU A 279 16.17 7.76 -8.08
N THR A 280 16.66 7.41 -9.27
CA THR A 280 16.94 8.38 -10.36
C THR A 280 15.72 8.58 -11.27
N GLY A 281 14.68 7.73 -11.13
CA GLY A 281 13.46 7.75 -11.95
C GLY A 281 13.50 6.82 -13.16
N ARG A 282 14.55 6.00 -13.29
CA ARG A 282 14.70 5.04 -14.38
C ARG A 282 13.93 3.75 -14.08
N THR A 283 13.19 3.24 -15.06
CA THR A 283 12.56 1.91 -14.96
C THR A 283 13.62 0.82 -14.94
N THR A 284 13.64 0.04 -13.87
CA THR A 284 14.52 -1.14 -13.71
C THR A 284 13.80 -2.44 -14.03
N ARG A 285 12.46 -2.45 -13.86
CA ARG A 285 11.63 -3.63 -14.15
C ARG A 285 10.20 -3.23 -14.51
N VAL A 286 9.59 -3.98 -15.41
CA VAL A 286 8.16 -3.93 -15.69
C VAL A 286 7.46 -5.02 -14.92
N LEU A 287 6.40 -4.66 -14.18
CA LEU A 287 5.58 -5.58 -13.41
C LEU A 287 4.29 -5.96 -14.16
N ALA A 288 3.72 -5.03 -14.93
CA ALA A 288 2.56 -5.29 -15.77
C ALA A 288 2.37 -4.19 -16.81
N ASP A 289 1.83 -4.53 -17.99
CA ASP A 289 1.20 -3.58 -18.88
C ASP A 289 -0.26 -3.38 -18.44
N VAL A 290 -0.69 -2.12 -18.28
CA VAL A 290 -2.01 -1.75 -17.78
C VAL A 290 -2.82 -1.13 -18.92
N PRO A 291 -3.90 -1.78 -19.40
CA PRO A 291 -4.76 -1.21 -20.43
C PRO A 291 -5.36 0.13 -19.97
N ALA A 292 -5.51 1.09 -20.89
CA ALA A 292 -6.08 2.40 -20.58
C ALA A 292 -7.48 2.30 -19.96
N ALA A 293 -8.32 1.38 -20.43
CA ALA A 293 -9.65 1.12 -19.87
C ALA A 293 -9.59 0.60 -18.42
N THR A 294 -8.60 -0.24 -18.11
CA THR A 294 -8.38 -0.75 -16.75
C THR A 294 -7.93 0.37 -15.80
N TRP A 295 -7.06 1.26 -16.26
CA TRP A 295 -6.66 2.44 -15.50
C TRP A 295 -7.84 3.40 -15.27
N ALA A 296 -8.62 3.66 -16.31
CA ALA A 296 -9.84 4.49 -16.23
C ALA A 296 -10.93 3.90 -15.31
N ALA A 297 -10.90 2.59 -15.07
CA ALA A 297 -11.76 1.91 -14.09
C ALA A 297 -11.24 2.03 -12.64
N GLU A 298 -10.31 2.95 -12.37
CA GLU A 298 -9.73 3.23 -11.05
C GLU A 298 -8.99 2.00 -10.47
N LEU A 299 -8.05 1.43 -11.26
CA LEU A 299 -7.21 0.34 -10.79
C LEU A 299 -6.41 0.75 -9.54
N TRP A 300 -6.53 -0.05 -8.49
CA TRP A 300 -5.63 -0.02 -7.34
C TRP A 300 -5.00 -1.40 -7.12
N VAL A 301 -3.82 -1.43 -6.52
CA VAL A 301 -3.08 -2.66 -6.20
C VAL A 301 -2.57 -2.59 -4.76
N SER A 302 -2.49 -3.73 -4.09
CA SER A 302 -1.98 -3.86 -2.73
C SER A 302 -0.94 -4.96 -2.67
N PHE A 303 0.18 -4.65 -2.02
CA PHE A 303 1.32 -5.54 -1.88
C PHE A 303 1.54 -5.92 -0.42
N ALA A 304 1.96 -7.16 -0.17
CA ALA A 304 2.57 -7.54 1.10
C ALA A 304 4.06 -7.79 0.89
N ARG A 305 4.87 -7.44 1.89
CA ARG A 305 6.31 -7.71 1.85
C ARG A 305 6.57 -9.19 2.06
N THR A 306 7.44 -9.75 1.22
CA THR A 306 7.97 -11.08 1.47
C THR A 306 8.97 -10.98 2.62
N ARG A 307 8.84 -11.85 3.62
CA ARG A 307 9.89 -11.96 4.63
C ARG A 307 11.16 -12.46 3.94
N VAL A 308 12.22 -11.69 4.00
CA VAL A 308 13.55 -12.23 3.72
C VAL A 308 13.84 -13.17 4.88
N SER A 309 13.78 -14.50 4.58
CA SER A 309 14.14 -15.55 5.52
C SER A 309 15.65 -15.51 5.82
#